data_0a8da7e66a0d3dfb5202a0f6d719d359
#
_entry.id   0a8da7e66a0d3dfb5202a0f6d719d359
#
_cell.length_a   1.000
_cell.length_b   1.000
_cell.length_c   1.000
_cell.angle_alpha   90.00
_cell.angle_beta   90.00
_cell.angle_gamma   90.00
#
_symmetry.space_group_name_H-M   'P 1'
#
loop_
_entity.id
_entity.type
_entity.pdbx_description
1 polymer ?
#
loop_
_entity_poly.entity_id
_entity_poly.type
_entity_poly.pdbx_seq_one_letter_code
_entity_poly.pdbx_strand_id
1 'polypeptide(L)'
;MWAVLGAAACRAQADQAAGPAPKTIVWRKLGSWTGHGNRQTESFTSESGTLRVRWEASDEGTAGPGAFRLKAHSAISGRLLQDITDQPGAGRGEAFVQQDPHVFYVVIESSHVNWAFTVDEALAYP
;
A
#
# COMPACT_ATOMS: atom_id res chain seq x y z
N MET A 1 -33.62 -11.94 42.24
CA MET A 1 -32.43 -11.21 42.61
C MET A 1 -31.28 -11.43 41.66
N TRP A 2 -31.11 -12.59 41.19
CA TRP A 2 -30.00 -12.85 40.31
C TRP A 2 -30.14 -12.28 38.94
N ALA A 3 -31.33 -12.04 38.48
CA ALA A 3 -31.57 -11.41 37.19
C ALA A 3 -30.93 -10.05 37.11
N VAL A 4 -30.76 -9.40 38.24
CA VAL A 4 -30.13 -8.08 38.28
C VAL A 4 -28.67 -8.16 37.82
N LEU A 5 -27.98 -9.22 38.19
CA LEU A 5 -26.60 -9.38 37.76
C LEU A 5 -26.48 -9.59 36.27
N GLY A 6 -27.41 -10.34 35.70
CA GLY A 6 -27.42 -10.53 34.25
C GLY A 6 -27.61 -9.22 33.51
N ALA A 7 -28.49 -8.38 34.03
CA ALA A 7 -28.72 -7.08 33.40
C ALA A 7 -27.47 -6.22 33.40
N ALA A 8 -26.71 -6.27 34.50
CA ALA A 8 -25.49 -5.51 34.59
C ALA A 8 -24.47 -5.95 33.53
N ALA A 9 -24.34 -7.24 33.28
CA ALA A 9 -23.44 -7.73 32.27
C ALA A 9 -23.85 -7.25 30.87
N CYS A 10 -25.12 -7.24 30.58
CA CYS A 10 -25.59 -6.74 29.29
C CYS A 10 -25.28 -5.27 29.12
N ARG A 11 -25.38 -4.50 30.17
CA ARG A 11 -25.08 -3.08 30.11
C ARG A 11 -23.61 -2.84 29.78
N ALA A 12 -22.72 -3.63 30.33
CA ALA A 12 -21.30 -3.49 30.01
C ALA A 12 -21.02 -3.70 28.54
N GLN A 13 -21.68 -4.67 27.92
CA GLN A 13 -21.51 -4.88 26.50
C GLN A 13 -22.06 -3.74 25.66
N ALA A 14 -23.15 -3.15 26.09
CA ALA A 14 -23.70 -1.99 25.40
C ALA A 14 -22.75 -0.82 25.44
N ASP A 15 -22.04 -0.64 26.54
CA ASP A 15 -21.05 0.42 26.64
C ASP A 15 -19.91 0.22 25.68
N GLN A 16 -19.45 -1.00 25.50
CA GLN A 16 -18.42 -1.29 24.51
C GLN A 16 -18.91 -1.03 23.10
N ALA A 17 -20.14 -1.38 22.82
CA ALA A 17 -20.73 -1.12 21.51
C ALA A 17 -20.91 0.37 21.24
N ALA A 18 -20.98 1.17 22.29
CA ALA A 18 -21.12 2.61 22.16
C ALA A 18 -19.78 3.32 21.97
N GLY A 19 -18.69 2.58 21.82
CA GLY A 19 -17.38 3.15 21.55
C GLY A 19 -17.34 3.82 20.18
N PRO A 20 -16.15 4.20 19.71
CA PRO A 20 -16.02 4.88 18.42
C PRO A 20 -16.73 4.12 17.31
N ALA A 21 -17.39 4.84 16.43
CA ALA A 21 -18.06 4.22 15.30
C ALA A 21 -17.05 3.47 14.42
N PRO A 22 -17.43 2.33 13.84
CA PRO A 22 -16.55 1.65 12.90
C PRO A 22 -16.18 2.58 11.76
N LYS A 23 -14.94 2.50 11.33
CA LYS A 23 -14.45 3.30 10.21
C LYS A 23 -14.52 2.48 8.94
N THR A 24 -14.91 3.13 7.87
CA THR A 24 -14.87 2.55 6.54
C THR A 24 -13.55 2.92 5.88
N ILE A 25 -12.84 1.93 5.39
CA ILE A 25 -11.60 2.16 4.65
C ILE A 25 -11.93 2.29 3.18
N VAL A 26 -11.50 3.38 2.58
CA VAL A 26 -11.65 3.63 1.15
C VAL A 26 -10.25 3.74 0.57
N TRP A 27 -10.00 3.06 -0.54
CA TRP A 27 -8.75 3.14 -1.26
C TRP A 27 -8.85 4.22 -2.33
N ARG A 28 -8.01 5.24 -2.22
CA ARG A 28 -7.96 6.34 -3.19
C ARG A 28 -6.71 6.21 -4.04
N LYS A 29 -6.88 6.20 -5.34
CA LYS A 29 -5.75 6.10 -6.27
C LYS A 29 -4.90 7.34 -6.21
N LEU A 30 -3.60 7.17 -6.02
CA LEU A 30 -2.61 8.24 -6.06
C LEU A 30 -1.94 8.32 -7.42
N GLY A 31 -1.76 7.22 -8.11
CA GLY A 31 -1.17 7.22 -9.45
C GLY A 31 -1.04 5.84 -10.04
N SER A 32 -0.73 5.81 -11.32
CA SER A 32 -0.45 4.60 -12.08
C SER A 32 0.71 4.87 -13.01
N TRP A 33 1.57 3.88 -13.16
CA TRP A 33 2.77 4.01 -14.00
C TRP A 33 2.99 2.74 -14.80
N THR A 34 3.49 2.90 -16.03
CA THR A 34 3.87 1.78 -16.90
C THR A 34 5.20 2.10 -17.54
N GLY A 35 5.95 1.07 -17.87
CA GLY A 35 7.23 1.27 -18.53
C GLY A 35 8.07 0.01 -18.60
N HIS A 36 9.33 0.20 -18.87
CA HIS A 36 10.33 -0.85 -18.82
C HIS A 36 11.65 -0.22 -18.38
N GLY A 37 12.56 -1.04 -17.83
CA GLY A 37 13.83 -0.55 -17.34
C GLY A 37 13.71 0.23 -16.03
N ASN A 38 14.79 0.84 -15.65
CA ASN A 38 14.87 1.62 -14.40
C ASN A 38 14.19 2.97 -14.58
N ARG A 39 13.35 3.32 -13.63
CA ARG A 39 12.61 4.58 -13.64
C ARG A 39 12.42 5.06 -12.21
N GLN A 40 11.98 6.30 -12.09
CA GLN A 40 11.61 6.90 -10.81
C GLN A 40 10.35 7.71 -11.07
N THR A 41 9.38 7.60 -10.17
CA THR A 41 8.16 8.38 -10.31
C THR A 41 8.40 9.82 -9.88
N GLU A 42 7.50 10.72 -10.28
CA GLU A 42 7.37 12.01 -9.62
C GLU A 42 6.94 11.80 -8.16
N SER A 43 7.06 12.84 -7.36
CA SER A 43 6.62 12.81 -5.97
C SER A 43 5.10 12.81 -5.89
N PHE A 44 4.58 12.10 -4.90
CA PHE A 44 3.15 12.12 -4.61
C PHE A 44 2.94 12.15 -3.10
N THR A 45 1.88 12.78 -2.66
CA THR A 45 1.58 12.95 -1.25
C THR A 45 0.55 11.92 -0.81
N SER A 46 0.82 11.25 0.31
CA SER A 46 -0.17 10.40 0.96
C SER A 46 -0.60 11.02 2.27
N GLU A 47 -1.90 11.13 2.46
CA GLU A 47 -2.47 11.67 3.68
C GLU A 47 -2.46 10.66 4.83
N SER A 48 -2.41 9.38 4.52
CA SER A 48 -2.43 8.34 5.55
C SER A 48 -1.09 7.64 5.73
N GLY A 49 -0.26 7.60 4.68
CA GLY A 49 0.97 6.82 4.70
C GLY A 49 0.77 5.33 4.53
N THR A 50 -0.46 4.87 4.50
CA THR A 50 -0.79 3.45 4.26
C THR A 50 -1.11 3.29 2.79
N LEU A 51 -0.25 2.59 2.07
CA LEU A 51 -0.36 2.45 0.62
C LEU A 51 -0.59 1.00 0.25
N ARG A 52 -1.37 0.81 -0.80
CA ARG A 52 -1.50 -0.48 -1.47
C ARG A 52 -0.91 -0.32 -2.87
N VAL A 53 0.05 -1.19 -3.20
CA VAL A 53 0.70 -1.18 -4.49
C VAL A 53 0.32 -2.48 -5.21
N ARG A 54 -0.40 -2.36 -6.31
CA ARG A 54 -0.75 -3.49 -7.17
C ARG A 54 0.11 -3.40 -8.41
N TRP A 55 0.83 -4.46 -8.70
CA TRP A 55 1.84 -4.45 -9.76
C TRP A 55 1.74 -5.68 -10.64
N GLU A 56 2.24 -5.53 -11.86
CA GLU A 56 2.44 -6.65 -12.77
C GLU A 56 3.70 -6.44 -13.59
N ALA A 57 4.36 -7.51 -13.92
CA ALA A 57 5.52 -7.51 -14.77
C ALA A 57 5.34 -8.60 -15.82
N SER A 58 5.59 -8.27 -17.07
CA SER A 58 5.48 -9.21 -18.17
C SER A 58 6.81 -9.30 -18.91
N ASP A 59 7.08 -10.45 -19.49
CA ASP A 59 8.29 -10.68 -20.27
C ASP A 59 8.30 -9.74 -21.48
N GLU A 60 9.39 -9.01 -21.68
CA GLU A 60 9.48 -8.12 -22.82
C GLU A 60 9.99 -8.83 -24.10
N GLY A 61 10.26 -10.14 -24.02
CA GLY A 61 10.65 -10.93 -25.16
C GLY A 61 12.14 -10.95 -25.45
N THR A 62 12.96 -10.35 -24.61
CA THR A 62 14.41 -10.38 -24.74
C THR A 62 15.00 -11.55 -23.97
N ALA A 63 16.19 -11.99 -24.36
CA ALA A 63 16.89 -13.04 -23.65
C ALA A 63 17.46 -12.49 -22.34
N GLY A 64 17.45 -13.34 -21.31
CA GLY A 64 18.02 -13.01 -20.02
C GLY A 64 17.01 -13.07 -18.89
N PRO A 65 17.49 -13.16 -17.65
CA PRO A 65 16.59 -13.22 -16.50
C PRO A 65 15.90 -11.88 -16.29
N GLY A 66 14.60 -11.94 -16.01
CA GLY A 66 13.82 -10.76 -15.66
C GLY A 66 13.99 -10.42 -14.21
N ALA A 67 13.78 -9.14 -13.89
CA ALA A 67 13.75 -8.67 -12.51
C ALA A 67 12.89 -7.43 -12.43
N PHE A 68 12.18 -7.30 -11.33
CA PHE A 68 11.33 -6.13 -11.09
C PHE A 68 11.32 -5.83 -9.60
N ARG A 69 11.79 -4.63 -9.24
CA ARG A 69 11.84 -4.16 -7.86
C ARG A 69 11.21 -2.80 -7.75
N LEU A 70 10.43 -2.63 -6.69
CA LEU A 70 9.85 -1.33 -6.33
C LEU A 70 10.29 -0.96 -4.93
N LYS A 71 10.69 0.30 -4.76
CA LYS A 71 11.15 0.83 -3.47
C LYS A 71 10.49 2.16 -3.21
N ALA A 72 9.94 2.32 -2.01
CA ALA A 72 9.34 3.58 -1.59
C ALA A 72 10.39 4.44 -0.91
N HIS A 73 10.55 5.65 -1.37
CA HIS A 73 11.50 6.63 -0.84
C HIS A 73 10.77 7.86 -0.33
N SER A 74 11.40 8.55 0.62
CA SER A 74 10.95 9.85 1.07
C SER A 74 11.34 10.90 0.05
N ALA A 75 10.37 11.68 -0.41
CA ALA A 75 10.67 12.83 -1.27
C ALA A 75 11.27 14.00 -0.47
N ILE A 76 11.20 13.95 0.84
CA ILE A 76 11.76 14.98 1.71
C ILE A 76 13.27 14.77 1.90
N SER A 77 13.69 13.53 2.17
CA SER A 77 15.08 13.21 2.49
C SER A 77 15.79 12.39 1.42
N GLY A 78 15.05 11.78 0.51
CA GLY A 78 15.61 10.85 -0.47
C GLY A 78 15.89 9.45 0.10
N ARG A 79 15.62 9.23 1.38
CA ARG A 79 15.93 7.95 2.02
C ARG A 79 14.96 6.87 1.58
N LEU A 80 15.49 5.64 1.48
CA LEU A 80 14.64 4.46 1.34
C LEU A 80 13.83 4.28 2.62
N LEU A 81 12.51 4.18 2.46
CA LEU A 81 11.61 3.96 3.58
C LEU A 81 11.20 2.50 3.68
N GLN A 82 10.96 1.86 2.54
CA GLN A 82 10.47 0.49 2.53
C GLN A 82 10.66 -0.13 1.15
N ASP A 83 11.10 -1.38 1.14
CA ASP A 83 11.04 -2.20 -0.07
C ASP A 83 9.60 -2.63 -0.29
N ILE A 84 9.10 -2.45 -1.51
CA ILE A 84 7.71 -2.79 -1.83
C ILE A 84 7.64 -4.20 -2.37
N THR A 85 8.45 -4.51 -3.38
CA THR A 85 8.46 -5.85 -3.96
C THR A 85 9.80 -6.13 -4.61
N ASP A 86 10.11 -7.42 -4.75
CA ASP A 86 11.27 -7.92 -5.46
C ASP A 86 10.80 -9.19 -6.19
N GLN A 87 10.50 -9.04 -7.48
CA GLN A 87 9.93 -10.11 -8.29
C GLN A 87 10.96 -10.61 -9.31
N PRO A 88 11.38 -11.88 -9.23
CA PRO A 88 12.25 -12.45 -10.25
C PRO A 88 11.42 -12.84 -11.48
N GLY A 89 11.52 -12.05 -12.56
CA GLY A 89 10.82 -12.32 -13.79
C GLY A 89 9.39 -11.82 -13.81
N ALA A 90 8.59 -12.42 -14.68
CA ALA A 90 7.20 -12.04 -14.87
C ALA A 90 6.34 -12.48 -13.68
N GLY A 91 5.29 -11.73 -13.43
CA GLY A 91 4.35 -12.04 -12.35
C GLY A 91 3.50 -10.84 -12.01
N ARG A 92 2.68 -11.00 -10.99
CA ARG A 92 1.83 -9.92 -10.48
C ARG A 92 1.66 -10.10 -8.99
N GLY A 93 1.35 -9.01 -8.32
CA GLY A 93 1.14 -9.08 -6.88
C GLY A 93 0.61 -7.81 -6.30
N GLU A 94 0.49 -7.84 -5.00
CA GLU A 94 0.01 -6.73 -4.21
C GLU A 94 0.91 -6.63 -2.98
N ALA A 95 1.29 -5.41 -2.65
CA ALA A 95 2.12 -5.14 -1.48
C ALA A 95 1.60 -3.91 -0.77
N PHE A 96 1.91 -3.81 0.52
CA PHE A 96 1.45 -2.69 1.34
C PHE A 96 2.63 -1.95 1.93
N VAL A 97 2.51 -0.62 1.97
CA VAL A 97 3.47 0.25 2.62
C VAL A 97 2.80 0.82 3.87
N GLN A 98 3.47 0.70 5.00
CA GLN A 98 2.97 1.18 6.28
C GLN A 98 3.94 2.23 6.80
N GLN A 99 3.64 3.48 6.50
CA GLN A 99 4.43 4.63 6.92
C GLN A 99 3.50 5.68 7.51
N ASP A 100 4.08 6.72 8.07
CA ASP A 100 3.31 7.89 8.46
C ASP A 100 2.93 8.71 7.23
N PRO A 101 1.95 9.62 7.34
CA PRO A 101 1.66 10.55 6.24
C PRO A 101 2.93 11.22 5.75
N HIS A 102 3.13 11.21 4.44
CA HIS A 102 4.42 11.62 3.89
C HIS A 102 4.32 11.92 2.40
N VAL A 103 5.37 12.51 1.86
CA VAL A 103 5.55 12.69 0.43
C VAL A 103 6.54 11.64 -0.05
N PHE A 104 6.11 10.83 -1.00
CA PHE A 104 6.85 9.66 -1.48
C PHE A 104 7.24 9.82 -2.94
N TYR A 105 8.25 9.06 -3.35
CA TYR A 105 8.43 8.65 -4.73
C TYR A 105 8.81 7.18 -4.75
N VAL A 106 8.63 6.54 -5.90
CA VAL A 106 8.95 5.13 -6.06
C VAL A 106 10.10 5.00 -7.03
N VAL A 107 11.08 4.22 -6.66
CA VAL A 107 12.19 3.85 -7.53
C VAL A 107 11.89 2.47 -8.10
N ILE A 108 11.95 2.37 -9.43
CA ILE A 108 11.73 1.13 -10.16
C ILE A 108 13.06 0.66 -10.71
N GLU A 109 13.47 -0.54 -10.32
CA GLU A 109 14.63 -1.22 -10.89
C GLU A 109 14.13 -2.44 -11.62
N SER A 110 14.43 -2.54 -12.90
CA SER A 110 13.94 -3.68 -13.67
C SER A 110 14.86 -4.03 -14.82
N SER A 111 14.79 -5.30 -15.24
CA SER A 111 15.48 -5.78 -16.41
C SER A 111 14.62 -6.83 -17.12
N HIS A 112 14.56 -6.75 -18.43
CA HIS A 112 13.89 -7.73 -19.29
C HIS A 112 12.41 -7.94 -19.02
N VAL A 113 11.74 -6.95 -18.42
CA VAL A 113 10.29 -6.99 -18.19
C VAL A 113 9.67 -5.64 -18.53
N ASN A 114 8.43 -5.69 -18.98
CA ASN A 114 7.54 -4.54 -19.02
C ASN A 114 6.75 -4.55 -17.72
N TRP A 115 6.63 -3.40 -17.09
CA TRP A 115 5.98 -3.34 -15.78
C TRP A 115 4.88 -2.29 -15.75
N ALA A 116 3.96 -2.51 -14.85
CA ALA A 116 2.90 -1.55 -14.53
C ALA A 116 2.59 -1.68 -13.05
N PHE A 117 2.29 -0.56 -12.42
CA PHE A 117 1.81 -0.58 -11.04
C PHE A 117 0.91 0.61 -10.74
N THR A 118 0.06 0.42 -9.75
CA THR A 118 -0.86 1.45 -9.26
C THR A 118 -0.67 1.57 -7.76
N VAL A 119 -0.65 2.81 -7.28
CA VAL A 119 -0.55 3.11 -5.85
C VAL A 119 -1.86 3.72 -5.40
N ASP A 120 -2.47 3.11 -4.38
CA ASP A 120 -3.64 3.64 -3.71
C ASP A 120 -3.29 3.91 -2.25
N GLU A 121 -3.96 4.86 -1.63
CA GLU A 121 -3.83 5.08 -0.19
C GLU A 121 -5.12 4.72 0.52
N ALA A 122 -4.97 4.24 1.75
CA ALA A 122 -6.10 3.94 2.60
C ALA A 122 -6.55 5.22 3.31
N LEU A 123 -7.83 5.54 3.19
CA LEU A 123 -8.45 6.64 3.92
C LEU A 123 -9.57 6.08 4.78
N ALA A 124 -9.62 6.52 6.04
CA ALA A 124 -10.64 6.06 6.97
C ALA A 124 -11.68 7.16 7.14
N TYR A 125 -12.94 6.77 7.02
CA TYR A 125 -14.08 7.67 7.20
C TYR A 125 -14.95 7.14 8.34
N PRO A 126 -15.52 8.06 9.15
CA PRO A 126 -16.42 7.65 10.23
C PRO A 126 -17.72 7.04 9.71
#